data_c8ca88715a573df2e4ed3e15f0741a0e
#
_entry.id   c8ca88715a573df2e4ed3e15f0741a0e
#
_cell.length_a   1.000
_cell.length_b   1.000
_cell.length_c   1.000
_cell.angle_alpha   90.00
_cell.angle_beta   90.00
_cell.angle_gamma   90.00
#
_symmetry.space_group_name_H-M   'P 1'
#
loop_
_entity.id
_entity.type
_entity.pdbx_description
1 polymer ?
#
loop_
_entity_poly.entity_id
_entity_poly.type
_entity_poly.pdbx_seq_one_letter_code
_entity_poly.pdbx_strand_id
1 'polypeptide(L)'
;MKRFSILFGTLALLSLASCDSKTDSRFMEGFTENFDQAKPQYFNMDGSHQRYYSGVHSFTEDSTDVMLMTIKTTDKWGPANGPQITSKKMTHFGTYSARFRVGDLKEVQPNVGMVTGYFTYQFTEGYGLSEIDFEILMADPRLIYIGTWTSEPDDLMKLQRVGRTINMATGEILYTHYRSYRDGKDMYNTNHFFDENDDAALTPRTITPIKDFDASKRFYVYGFDWYPDRLTWWIEHPDTGEKIILWDYTGKTPYYSGIPQSPTTYMLNFWHTNNWGVDTNPNSIEAPKYPYTMEVDWIKYEPYDALNAAWRAEHKY
;
A
#
# COMPACT_ATOMS: atom_id res chain seq x y z
N MET A 1 73.82 -22.68 23.14
CA MET A 1 73.38 -22.47 21.73
C MET A 1 71.92 -22.76 21.64
N LYS A 2 71.09 -21.70 21.63
CA LYS A 2 69.64 -21.82 21.46
C LYS A 2 69.28 -21.39 20.03
N ARG A 3 68.67 -22.30 19.27
CA ARG A 3 68.20 -22.03 17.91
C ARG A 3 66.81 -21.33 18.00
N PHE A 4 66.68 -20.16 17.41
CA PHE A 4 65.42 -19.46 17.17
C PHE A 4 64.87 -19.95 15.81
N SER A 5 63.71 -20.53 15.84
CA SER A 5 62.94 -20.79 14.60
C SER A 5 62.01 -19.63 14.35
N ILE A 6 62.14 -18.98 13.23
CA ILE A 6 61.27 -17.92 12.74
C ILE A 6 60.13 -18.59 11.96
N LEU A 7 58.90 -18.42 12.43
CA LEU A 7 57.69 -18.86 11.76
C LEU A 7 57.23 -17.73 10.81
N PHE A 8 57.29 -17.98 9.51
CA PHE A 8 56.69 -17.14 8.49
C PHE A 8 55.21 -17.41 8.45
N GLY A 9 54.43 -16.44 8.93
CA GLY A 9 52.98 -16.44 8.78
C GLY A 9 52.61 -15.94 7.37
N THR A 10 52.00 -16.80 6.57
CA THR A 10 51.45 -16.46 5.28
C THR A 10 50.16 -15.69 5.47
N LEU A 11 50.15 -14.40 5.17
CA LEU A 11 48.98 -13.56 5.13
C LEU A 11 48.20 -13.89 3.86
N ALA A 12 47.10 -14.63 3.99
CA ALA A 12 46.15 -14.84 2.90
C ALA A 12 45.36 -13.56 2.67
N LEU A 13 45.63 -12.84 1.61
CA LEU A 13 44.81 -11.78 1.09
C LEU A 13 43.50 -12.43 0.56
N LEU A 14 42.42 -12.29 1.32
CA LEU A 14 41.08 -12.48 0.81
C LEU A 14 40.78 -11.32 -0.16
N SER A 15 40.90 -11.59 -1.43
CA SER A 15 40.34 -10.72 -2.46
C SER A 15 38.83 -10.74 -2.31
N LEU A 16 38.25 -9.65 -1.78
CA LEU A 16 36.84 -9.36 -1.90
C LEU A 16 36.60 -9.17 -3.41
N ALA A 17 36.08 -10.18 -4.05
CA ALA A 17 35.52 -10.06 -5.37
C ALA A 17 34.32 -9.09 -5.21
N SER A 18 34.50 -7.86 -5.67
CA SER A 18 33.40 -6.95 -5.94
C SER A 18 32.53 -7.63 -6.99
N CYS A 19 31.45 -8.23 -6.56
CA CYS A 19 30.40 -8.65 -7.46
C CYS A 19 29.75 -7.33 -7.96
N ASP A 20 30.12 -6.87 -9.15
CA ASP A 20 29.35 -5.92 -9.90
C ASP A 20 27.98 -6.57 -10.17
N SER A 21 27.07 -6.46 -9.23
CA SER A 21 25.68 -6.81 -9.46
C SER A 21 25.14 -5.81 -10.47
N LYS A 22 25.10 -6.19 -11.75
CA LYS A 22 24.31 -5.46 -12.73
C LYS A 22 22.90 -5.34 -12.15
N THR A 23 22.51 -4.14 -11.81
CA THR A 23 21.14 -3.86 -11.34
C THR A 23 20.17 -4.36 -12.40
N ASP A 24 19.27 -5.24 -12.01
CA ASP A 24 18.26 -5.76 -12.94
C ASP A 24 17.34 -4.62 -13.34
N SER A 25 17.40 -4.25 -14.61
CA SER A 25 16.69 -3.09 -15.15
C SER A 25 15.16 -3.17 -15.04
N ARG A 26 14.60 -4.34 -14.73
CA ARG A 26 13.17 -4.54 -14.50
C ARG A 26 12.71 -3.97 -13.16
N PHE A 27 13.62 -3.79 -12.20
CA PHE A 27 13.30 -3.37 -10.83
C PHE A 27 13.65 -1.91 -10.60
N MET A 28 12.85 -1.28 -9.71
CA MET A 28 13.17 0.02 -9.15
C MET A 28 14.32 -0.09 -8.16
N GLU A 29 15.22 0.87 -8.23
CA GLU A 29 16.07 1.25 -7.10
C GLU A 29 15.24 2.07 -6.10
N GLY A 30 15.78 2.35 -4.92
CA GLY A 30 15.15 3.25 -3.97
C GLY A 30 14.95 4.65 -4.57
N PHE A 31 13.77 5.24 -4.34
CA PHE A 31 13.45 6.56 -4.88
C PHE A 31 12.52 7.35 -3.96
N THR A 32 12.52 8.66 -4.17
CA THR A 32 11.46 9.58 -3.75
C THR A 32 10.98 10.35 -4.97
N GLU A 33 9.68 10.29 -5.26
CA GLU A 33 9.00 11.12 -6.25
C GLU A 33 8.32 12.27 -5.51
N ASN A 34 8.81 13.48 -5.70
CA ASN A 34 8.30 14.68 -5.00
C ASN A 34 7.23 15.43 -5.79
N PHE A 35 6.96 15.02 -7.03
CA PHE A 35 5.99 15.68 -7.93
C PHE A 35 6.20 17.18 -8.14
N ASP A 36 7.43 17.65 -7.99
CA ASP A 36 7.85 19.04 -8.25
C ASP A 36 8.05 19.37 -9.75
N GLN A 37 7.96 18.36 -10.59
CA GLN A 37 8.09 18.46 -12.04
C GLN A 37 6.77 18.19 -12.74
N ALA A 38 6.57 18.78 -13.92
CA ALA A 38 5.37 18.58 -14.74
C ALA A 38 5.12 17.12 -15.16
N LYS A 39 6.16 16.28 -15.11
CA LYS A 39 6.07 14.85 -15.40
C LYS A 39 6.78 14.07 -14.30
N PRO A 40 6.10 13.10 -13.67
CA PRO A 40 6.73 12.24 -12.70
C PRO A 40 7.91 11.45 -13.29
N GLN A 41 8.97 11.36 -12.51
CA GLN A 41 10.18 10.64 -12.93
C GLN A 41 9.99 9.13 -12.87
N TYR A 42 9.32 8.64 -11.84
CA TYR A 42 9.23 7.20 -11.50
C TYR A 42 7.90 6.57 -11.86
N PHE A 43 6.87 7.36 -12.18
CA PHE A 43 5.53 6.89 -12.47
C PHE A 43 5.07 7.18 -13.89
N ASN A 44 4.27 6.29 -14.45
CA ASN A 44 3.41 6.54 -15.58
C ASN A 44 2.06 7.07 -15.07
N MET A 45 1.46 7.98 -15.81
CA MET A 45 0.12 8.47 -15.57
C MET A 45 -0.81 7.74 -16.53
N ASP A 46 -1.65 6.85 -16.01
CA ASP A 46 -2.48 5.97 -16.80
C ASP A 46 -3.85 6.60 -17.11
N GLY A 47 -4.33 6.39 -18.31
CA GLY A 47 -5.68 6.74 -18.74
C GLY A 47 -5.83 8.10 -19.42
N SER A 48 -6.50 8.10 -20.57
CA SER A 48 -6.73 9.28 -21.43
C SER A 48 -7.78 10.26 -20.88
N HIS A 49 -8.55 9.90 -19.88
CA HIS A 49 -9.68 10.68 -19.36
C HIS A 49 -9.38 11.44 -18.08
N GLN A 50 -8.17 11.30 -17.59
CA GLN A 50 -7.77 11.72 -16.26
C GLN A 50 -7.08 13.06 -16.31
N ARG A 51 -7.14 13.78 -15.21
CA ARG A 51 -6.43 15.03 -15.03
C ARG A 51 -5.34 14.83 -14.00
N TYR A 52 -4.13 15.04 -14.46
CA TYR A 52 -2.94 15.07 -13.63
C TYR A 52 -2.27 16.41 -13.81
N TYR A 53 -1.95 17.04 -12.71
CA TYR A 53 -1.12 18.23 -12.70
C TYR A 53 -0.04 18.00 -11.65
N SER A 54 1.19 17.82 -12.11
CA SER A 54 2.36 17.67 -11.25
C SER A 54 3.17 18.97 -11.28
N GLY A 55 3.86 19.28 -10.20
CA GLY A 55 4.58 20.56 -10.05
C GLY A 55 3.63 21.73 -9.85
N VAL A 56 2.53 21.53 -9.14
CA VAL A 56 1.52 22.54 -8.85
C VAL A 56 1.54 22.83 -7.36
N HIS A 57 1.45 24.09 -7.00
CA HIS A 57 1.40 24.50 -5.60
C HIS A 57 0.18 23.92 -4.90
N SER A 58 0.37 23.42 -3.69
CA SER A 58 -0.69 22.82 -2.89
C SER A 58 -1.80 23.82 -2.55
N PHE A 59 -3.05 23.39 -2.57
CA PHE A 59 -4.18 24.18 -2.08
C PHE A 59 -4.27 24.21 -0.56
N THR A 60 -3.55 23.33 0.12
CA THR A 60 -3.69 23.07 1.55
C THR A 60 -2.49 23.54 2.35
N GLU A 61 -1.29 23.42 1.78
CA GLU A 61 -0.04 23.81 2.43
C GLU A 61 0.79 24.70 1.49
N ASP A 62 1.14 25.89 1.94
CA ASP A 62 1.84 26.88 1.11
C ASP A 62 3.30 26.55 0.81
N SER A 63 3.85 25.49 1.38
CA SER A 63 5.28 25.18 1.29
C SER A 63 5.63 24.03 0.38
N THR A 64 4.65 23.41 -0.30
CA THR A 64 4.93 22.21 -1.12
C THR A 64 4.26 22.28 -2.49
N ASP A 65 4.97 21.79 -3.47
CA ASP A 65 4.40 21.45 -4.77
C ASP A 65 3.89 20.00 -4.74
N VAL A 66 2.82 19.72 -5.46
CA VAL A 66 2.12 18.46 -5.42
C VAL A 66 1.73 17.97 -6.80
N MET A 67 1.37 16.71 -6.90
CA MET A 67 0.55 16.22 -8.00
C MET A 67 -0.92 16.28 -7.59
N LEU A 68 -1.73 16.90 -8.44
CA LEU A 68 -3.19 16.84 -8.36
C LEU A 68 -3.70 15.67 -9.18
N MET A 69 -4.51 14.82 -8.58
CA MET A 69 -5.24 13.76 -9.26
C MET A 69 -6.73 14.04 -9.17
N THR A 70 -7.42 14.17 -10.32
CA THR A 70 -8.83 14.55 -10.37
C THR A 70 -9.67 13.51 -11.06
N ILE A 71 -10.65 12.95 -10.36
CA ILE A 71 -11.75 12.20 -10.96
C ILE A 71 -12.82 13.17 -11.45
N LYS A 72 -13.46 12.86 -12.58
CA LYS A 72 -14.50 13.70 -13.21
C LYS A 72 -15.87 13.06 -13.00
N THR A 73 -16.90 13.88 -13.05
CA THR A 73 -18.30 13.43 -13.02
C THR A 73 -18.68 12.56 -14.22
N THR A 74 -17.89 12.63 -15.29
CA THR A 74 -18.10 11.85 -16.52
C THR A 74 -17.34 10.53 -16.52
N ASP A 75 -16.50 10.29 -15.50
CA ASP A 75 -15.78 9.04 -15.38
C ASP A 75 -16.77 7.91 -15.07
N LYS A 76 -16.59 6.80 -15.76
CA LYS A 76 -17.49 5.66 -15.59
C LYS A 76 -17.19 4.97 -14.27
N TRP A 77 -18.17 4.23 -13.81
CA TRP A 77 -18.03 3.36 -12.65
C TRP A 77 -16.91 2.31 -12.84
N GLY A 78 -16.15 2.07 -11.79
CA GLY A 78 -15.16 0.99 -11.68
C GLY A 78 -13.70 1.47 -11.56
N PRO A 79 -12.79 0.59 -11.10
CA PRO A 79 -11.41 0.95 -10.79
C PRO A 79 -10.60 1.42 -12.00
N ALA A 80 -10.90 0.90 -13.19
CA ALA A 80 -10.18 1.25 -14.42
C ALA A 80 -10.55 2.63 -14.99
N ASN A 81 -11.46 3.36 -14.38
CA ASN A 81 -12.02 4.60 -14.94
C ASN A 81 -11.71 5.86 -14.16
N GLY A 82 -10.98 5.76 -13.07
CA GLY A 82 -10.43 6.88 -12.32
C GLY A 82 -8.97 7.19 -12.68
N PRO A 83 -8.41 8.30 -12.19
CA PRO A 83 -6.99 8.58 -12.32
C PRO A 83 -6.14 7.53 -11.60
N GLN A 84 -5.07 7.09 -12.26
CA GLN A 84 -4.13 6.12 -11.72
C GLN A 84 -2.70 6.45 -12.15
N ILE A 85 -1.78 6.33 -11.22
CA ILE A 85 -0.34 6.31 -11.52
C ILE A 85 0.22 4.94 -11.16
N THR A 86 1.17 4.48 -11.99
CA THR A 86 1.79 3.17 -11.86
C THR A 86 3.30 3.32 -11.99
N SER A 87 4.07 2.71 -11.11
CA SER A 87 5.53 2.75 -11.20
C SER A 87 6.04 2.20 -12.54
N LYS A 88 7.08 2.83 -13.10
CA LYS A 88 7.65 2.45 -14.41
C LYS A 88 8.33 1.10 -14.42
N LYS A 89 8.69 0.60 -13.24
CA LYS A 89 9.34 -0.69 -13.03
C LYS A 89 8.75 -1.37 -11.81
N MET A 90 9.06 -2.63 -11.62
CA MET A 90 8.63 -3.43 -10.48
C MET A 90 9.31 -2.98 -9.19
N THR A 91 8.58 -3.06 -8.11
CA THR A 91 9.05 -2.97 -6.74
C THR A 91 8.90 -4.34 -6.06
N HIS A 92 9.54 -4.54 -4.92
CA HIS A 92 9.44 -5.79 -4.16
C HIS A 92 9.59 -5.49 -2.66
N PHE A 93 10.06 -6.44 -1.86
CA PHE A 93 10.23 -6.25 -0.42
C PHE A 93 10.95 -4.93 -0.11
N GLY A 94 10.38 -4.17 0.79
CA GLY A 94 10.86 -2.83 1.10
C GLY A 94 9.89 -2.05 1.98
N THR A 95 10.28 -0.83 2.29
CA THR A 95 9.42 0.17 2.91
C THR A 95 8.77 1.04 1.82
N TYR A 96 7.46 1.12 1.86
CA TYR A 96 6.62 1.94 0.99
C TYR A 96 6.01 3.05 1.81
N SER A 97 6.08 4.28 1.34
CA SER A 97 5.43 5.40 1.99
C SER A 97 4.98 6.46 1.00
N ALA A 98 3.90 7.15 1.35
CA ALA A 98 3.39 8.27 0.57
C ALA A 98 2.78 9.31 1.48
N ARG A 99 2.98 10.58 1.15
CA ARG A 99 2.34 11.71 1.81
C ARG A 99 1.29 12.29 0.88
N PHE A 100 0.03 12.17 1.28
CA PHE A 100 -1.08 12.70 0.48
C PHE A 100 -2.25 13.13 1.36
N ARG A 101 -3.13 13.92 0.76
CA ARG A 101 -4.41 14.36 1.29
C ARG A 101 -5.50 13.96 0.31
N VAL A 102 -6.52 13.26 0.80
CA VAL A 102 -7.73 13.04 -0.01
C VAL A 102 -8.57 14.30 -0.01
N GLY A 103 -9.45 14.44 -0.96
CA GLY A 103 -10.30 15.62 -0.96
C GLY A 103 -11.52 15.48 -0.03
N ASP A 104 -12.31 16.53 0.12
CA ASP A 104 -13.44 16.59 1.03
C ASP A 104 -14.77 16.63 0.26
N LEU A 105 -15.49 15.50 0.23
CA LEU A 105 -16.86 15.46 -0.29
C LEU A 105 -17.89 15.09 0.77
N LYS A 106 -17.49 14.89 1.99
CA LYS A 106 -18.37 14.39 3.04
C LYS A 106 -19.64 15.24 3.20
N GLU A 107 -19.51 16.56 3.12
CA GLU A 107 -20.67 17.46 3.27
C GLU A 107 -21.44 17.66 1.96
N VAL A 108 -20.76 17.52 0.82
CA VAL A 108 -21.37 17.78 -0.50
C VAL A 108 -22.04 16.54 -1.07
N GLN A 109 -21.42 15.38 -0.88
CA GLN A 109 -21.95 14.07 -1.28
C GLN A 109 -21.55 12.99 -0.26
N PRO A 110 -22.21 12.96 0.92
CA PRO A 110 -21.81 12.11 2.04
C PRO A 110 -21.91 10.60 1.77
N ASN A 111 -22.53 10.19 0.68
CA ASN A 111 -22.70 8.81 0.28
C ASN A 111 -21.97 8.48 -1.03
N VAL A 112 -20.97 9.26 -1.39
CA VAL A 112 -20.17 8.97 -2.56
C VAL A 112 -19.34 7.69 -2.36
N GLY A 113 -19.40 6.80 -3.34
CA GLY A 113 -18.63 5.53 -3.32
C GLY A 113 -17.21 5.67 -3.85
N MET A 114 -16.57 6.82 -3.68
CA MET A 114 -15.20 7.06 -4.13
C MET A 114 -14.19 6.57 -3.13
N VAL A 115 -13.15 5.90 -3.65
CA VAL A 115 -12.06 5.31 -2.87
C VAL A 115 -10.72 5.79 -3.42
N THR A 116 -9.85 6.26 -2.53
CA THR A 116 -8.42 6.41 -2.84
C THR A 116 -7.74 5.10 -2.51
N GLY A 117 -7.10 4.48 -3.51
CA GLY A 117 -6.24 3.32 -3.33
C GLY A 117 -4.77 3.71 -3.41
N TYR A 118 -4.01 3.36 -2.38
CA TYR A 118 -2.57 3.43 -2.29
C TYR A 118 -2.05 2.01 -2.06
N PHE A 119 -1.42 1.39 -3.08
CA PHE A 119 -1.28 -0.06 -3.10
C PHE A 119 -0.15 -0.55 -4.00
N THR A 120 0.12 -1.85 -3.91
CA THR A 120 0.90 -2.57 -4.91
C THR A 120 0.03 -3.63 -5.56
N TYR A 121 0.25 -3.91 -6.85
CA TYR A 121 -0.51 -4.93 -7.56
C TYR A 121 0.30 -5.56 -8.67
N GLN A 122 0.29 -6.89 -8.73
CA GLN A 122 0.72 -7.65 -9.89
C GLN A 122 0.21 -9.09 -9.82
N PHE A 123 -0.31 -9.60 -10.94
CA PHE A 123 -0.39 -11.03 -11.15
C PHE A 123 0.79 -11.48 -12.01
N THR A 124 1.51 -12.48 -11.56
CA THR A 124 2.63 -13.06 -12.29
C THR A 124 2.42 -14.56 -12.40
N GLU A 125 2.35 -15.06 -13.65
CA GLU A 125 2.23 -16.50 -13.93
C GLU A 125 3.34 -17.28 -13.23
N GLY A 126 3.00 -18.37 -12.57
CA GLY A 126 3.91 -19.17 -11.75
C GLY A 126 4.14 -18.65 -10.33
N TYR A 127 3.67 -17.44 -10.00
CA TYR A 127 3.83 -16.81 -8.67
C TYR A 127 2.51 -16.34 -8.04
N GLY A 128 1.47 -16.15 -8.85
CA GLY A 128 0.16 -15.70 -8.40
C GLY A 128 0.01 -14.19 -8.26
N LEU A 129 -1.07 -13.79 -7.60
CA LEU A 129 -1.37 -12.41 -7.28
C LEU A 129 -0.60 -11.97 -6.04
N SER A 130 -0.02 -10.80 -6.13
CA SER A 130 0.56 -10.06 -5.00
C SER A 130 -0.05 -8.66 -4.99
N GLU A 131 -0.83 -8.36 -3.94
CA GLU A 131 -1.49 -7.07 -3.75
C GLU A 131 -1.45 -6.71 -2.27
N ILE A 132 -1.09 -5.47 -1.99
CA ILE A 132 -1.04 -4.89 -0.64
C ILE A 132 -1.74 -3.55 -0.71
N ASP A 133 -2.80 -3.38 0.09
CA ASP A 133 -3.71 -2.25 -0.01
C ASP A 133 -3.64 -1.32 1.20
N PHE A 134 -3.85 -0.05 0.88
CA PHE A 134 -4.21 1.02 1.78
C PHE A 134 -5.31 1.81 1.09
N GLU A 135 -6.53 1.80 1.63
CA GLU A 135 -7.67 2.42 0.96
C GLU A 135 -8.42 3.37 1.90
N ILE A 136 -8.87 4.50 1.36
CA ILE A 136 -9.64 5.50 2.10
C ILE A 136 -10.94 5.76 1.35
N LEU A 137 -12.08 5.48 2.02
CA LEU A 137 -13.40 5.82 1.50
C LEU A 137 -13.71 7.30 1.77
N MET A 138 -13.93 8.06 0.71
CA MET A 138 -14.12 9.51 0.84
C MET A 138 -15.44 9.93 1.45
N ALA A 139 -16.44 9.04 1.48
CA ALA A 139 -17.68 9.29 2.25
C ALA A 139 -17.42 9.40 3.76
N ASP A 140 -16.38 8.74 4.26
CA ASP A 140 -15.90 8.90 5.63
C ASP A 140 -14.36 8.84 5.71
N PRO A 141 -13.66 9.97 5.50
CA PRO A 141 -12.20 10.01 5.46
C PRO A 141 -11.51 9.70 6.80
N ARG A 142 -12.26 9.37 7.85
CA ARG A 142 -11.72 8.85 9.12
C ARG A 142 -11.42 7.37 9.06
N LEU A 143 -12.01 6.66 8.08
CA LEU A 143 -11.92 5.23 7.94
C LEU A 143 -10.81 4.85 6.95
N ILE A 144 -9.95 3.97 7.40
CA ILE A 144 -8.89 3.38 6.59
C ILE A 144 -9.13 1.88 6.49
N TYR A 145 -9.07 1.36 5.27
CA TYR A 145 -8.94 -0.06 5.00
C TYR A 145 -7.50 -0.40 4.65
N ILE A 146 -6.98 -1.49 5.22
CA ILE A 146 -5.69 -2.07 4.89
C ILE A 146 -5.86 -3.57 4.65
N GLY A 147 -5.11 -4.13 3.72
CA GLY A 147 -5.27 -5.55 3.41
C GLY A 147 -4.29 -6.11 2.40
N THR A 148 -4.48 -7.39 2.10
CA THR A 148 -3.76 -8.09 1.04
C THR A 148 -4.70 -8.94 0.23
N TRP A 149 -4.34 -9.14 -1.05
CA TRP A 149 -4.85 -10.21 -1.88
C TRP A 149 -3.70 -11.06 -2.41
N THR A 150 -3.89 -12.36 -2.35
CA THR A 150 -2.99 -13.34 -2.96
C THR A 150 -3.79 -14.36 -3.76
N SER A 151 -3.15 -15.09 -4.68
CA SER A 151 -3.77 -16.20 -5.37
C SER A 151 -2.84 -17.41 -5.41
N GLU A 152 -3.36 -18.56 -5.87
CA GLU A 152 -2.49 -19.65 -6.28
C GLU A 152 -1.64 -19.22 -7.49
N PRO A 153 -0.44 -19.80 -7.68
CA PRO A 153 0.52 -19.32 -8.67
C PRO A 153 -0.02 -19.14 -10.08
N ASP A 154 -0.89 -20.03 -10.52
CA ASP A 154 -1.38 -20.05 -11.90
C ASP A 154 -2.90 -19.84 -12.00
N ASP A 155 -3.55 -19.42 -10.91
CA ASP A 155 -5.01 -19.38 -10.88
C ASP A 155 -5.55 -18.19 -10.07
N LEU A 156 -5.89 -17.11 -10.77
CA LEU A 156 -6.57 -15.94 -10.20
C LEU A 156 -7.95 -16.25 -9.59
N MET A 157 -8.55 -17.40 -9.93
CA MET A 157 -9.84 -17.80 -9.38
C MET A 157 -9.73 -18.45 -7.99
N LYS A 158 -8.50 -18.62 -7.50
CA LYS A 158 -8.21 -19.13 -6.15
C LYS A 158 -7.58 -18.07 -5.30
N LEU A 159 -8.39 -17.12 -4.91
CA LEU A 159 -7.98 -15.93 -4.17
C LEU A 159 -8.02 -16.13 -2.65
N GLN A 160 -7.12 -15.47 -1.99
CA GLN A 160 -7.16 -15.25 -0.55
C GLN A 160 -7.05 -13.76 -0.26
N ARG A 161 -7.84 -13.30 0.67
CA ARG A 161 -7.88 -11.91 1.13
C ARG A 161 -7.87 -11.85 2.64
N VAL A 162 -7.09 -10.93 3.16
CA VAL A 162 -7.25 -10.45 4.53
C VAL A 162 -7.31 -8.93 4.52
N GLY A 163 -8.13 -8.36 5.35
CA GLY A 163 -8.25 -6.91 5.45
C GLY A 163 -8.82 -6.46 6.78
N ARG A 164 -8.59 -5.21 7.08
CA ARG A 164 -9.03 -4.58 8.34
C ARG A 164 -9.47 -3.16 8.06
N THR A 165 -10.63 -2.78 8.63
CA THR A 165 -11.13 -1.40 8.61
C THR A 165 -10.95 -0.77 9.98
N ILE A 166 -10.38 0.43 10.01
CA ILE A 166 -9.99 1.13 11.22
C ILE A 166 -10.55 2.54 11.18
N ASN A 167 -11.19 2.98 12.25
CA ASN A 167 -11.48 4.39 12.48
C ASN A 167 -10.25 5.06 13.14
N MET A 168 -9.48 5.79 12.37
CA MET A 168 -8.25 6.41 12.85
C MET A 168 -8.47 7.51 13.90
N ALA A 169 -9.63 8.19 13.89
CA ALA A 169 -9.95 9.23 14.86
C ALA A 169 -10.20 8.65 16.27
N THR A 170 -10.71 7.43 16.35
CA THR A 170 -11.01 6.73 17.63
C THR A 170 -10.01 5.62 17.95
N GLY A 171 -9.26 5.15 16.97
CA GLY A 171 -8.40 3.98 17.08
C GLY A 171 -9.15 2.66 17.03
N GLU A 172 -10.46 2.67 16.82
CA GLU A 172 -11.29 1.47 16.80
C GLU A 172 -11.07 0.67 15.52
N ILE A 173 -10.83 -0.64 15.67
CA ILE A 173 -10.85 -1.57 14.56
C ILE A 173 -12.28 -2.06 14.40
N LEU A 174 -12.96 -1.62 13.35
CA LEU A 174 -14.37 -1.91 13.12
C LEU A 174 -14.60 -3.38 12.78
N TYR A 175 -13.74 -3.94 11.93
CA TYR A 175 -13.76 -5.36 11.61
C TYR A 175 -12.43 -5.81 11.01
N THR A 176 -12.18 -7.11 11.09
CA THR A 176 -11.13 -7.81 10.35
C THR A 176 -11.80 -8.86 9.46
N HIS A 177 -11.45 -8.87 8.19
CA HIS A 177 -12.06 -9.70 7.17
C HIS A 177 -11.09 -10.73 6.62
N TYR A 178 -11.55 -11.99 6.56
CA TYR A 178 -10.83 -13.10 5.94
C TYR A 178 -11.70 -13.69 4.84
N ARG A 179 -11.13 -13.90 3.67
CA ARG A 179 -11.83 -14.52 2.55
C ARG A 179 -10.93 -15.51 1.83
N SER A 180 -11.47 -16.66 1.52
CA SER A 180 -10.90 -17.60 0.56
C SER A 180 -11.94 -17.87 -0.52
N TYR A 181 -11.53 -17.75 -1.77
CA TYR A 181 -12.38 -17.85 -2.94
C TYR A 181 -11.82 -18.88 -3.90
N ARG A 182 -12.65 -19.79 -4.40
CA ARG A 182 -12.28 -20.81 -5.39
C ARG A 182 -13.40 -21.00 -6.42
N ASP A 183 -13.04 -20.98 -7.69
CA ASP A 183 -13.91 -21.34 -8.81
C ASP A 183 -15.28 -20.64 -8.77
N GLY A 184 -15.30 -19.36 -8.51
CA GLY A 184 -16.52 -18.55 -8.43
C GLY A 184 -17.32 -18.70 -7.13
N LYS A 185 -16.77 -19.37 -6.11
CA LYS A 185 -17.45 -19.58 -4.82
C LYS A 185 -16.60 -19.14 -3.64
N ASP A 186 -17.22 -18.49 -2.70
CA ASP A 186 -16.62 -18.29 -1.39
C ASP A 186 -16.52 -19.63 -0.66
N MET A 187 -15.30 -20.10 -0.48
CA MET A 187 -15.01 -21.25 0.39
C MET A 187 -15.06 -20.83 1.84
N TYR A 188 -14.71 -19.58 2.07
CA TYR A 188 -14.62 -18.96 3.35
C TYR A 188 -14.77 -17.45 3.17
N ASN A 189 -15.70 -16.85 3.87
CA ASN A 189 -15.96 -15.41 3.83
C ASN A 189 -16.51 -15.00 5.18
N THR A 190 -15.67 -14.45 6.05
CA THR A 190 -16.04 -14.10 7.41
C THR A 190 -15.57 -12.71 7.74
N ASN A 191 -16.50 -11.88 8.14
CA ASN A 191 -16.22 -10.63 8.81
C ASN A 191 -16.21 -10.90 10.30
N HIS A 192 -15.05 -10.84 10.92
CA HIS A 192 -14.95 -10.83 12.36
C HIS A 192 -15.20 -9.40 12.86
N PHE A 193 -16.42 -9.16 13.27
CA PHE A 193 -16.66 -8.13 14.26
C PHE A 193 -16.08 -8.66 15.57
N PHE A 194 -15.31 -7.85 16.26
CA PHE A 194 -14.70 -8.26 17.52
C PHE A 194 -15.77 -8.74 18.48
N ASP A 195 -15.86 -10.03 18.66
CA ASP A 195 -16.58 -10.59 19.77
C ASP A 195 -15.60 -10.97 20.91
N GLU A 196 -16.13 -11.31 22.05
CA GLU A 196 -15.36 -11.63 23.25
C GLU A 196 -14.52 -12.91 23.10
N ASN A 197 -14.77 -13.69 22.05
CA ASN A 197 -14.12 -14.97 21.77
C ASN A 197 -12.95 -14.85 20.79
N ASP A 198 -12.76 -13.68 20.15
CA ASP A 198 -11.62 -13.47 19.29
C ASP A 198 -10.31 -13.48 20.09
N ASP A 199 -9.30 -14.14 19.56
CA ASP A 199 -7.97 -14.08 20.14
C ASP A 199 -7.43 -12.64 20.03
N ALA A 200 -7.38 -11.94 21.15
CA ALA A 200 -6.95 -10.55 21.23
C ALA A 200 -5.50 -10.32 20.77
N ALA A 201 -4.66 -11.37 20.76
CA ALA A 201 -3.30 -11.30 20.25
C ALA A 201 -3.28 -11.25 18.71
N LEU A 202 -4.25 -11.92 18.06
CA LEU A 202 -4.39 -11.94 16.60
C LEU A 202 -5.23 -10.77 16.10
N THR A 203 -6.19 -10.29 16.88
CA THR A 203 -7.17 -9.26 16.51
C THR A 203 -7.30 -8.21 17.60
N PRO A 204 -6.32 -7.34 17.82
CA PRO A 204 -6.46 -6.25 18.78
C PRO A 204 -7.67 -5.37 18.41
N ARG A 205 -8.45 -4.95 19.41
CA ARG A 205 -9.68 -4.17 19.23
C ARG A 205 -9.44 -2.72 18.93
N THR A 206 -8.29 -2.19 19.33
CA THR A 206 -7.93 -0.79 19.17
C THR A 206 -6.46 -0.63 18.82
N ILE A 207 -6.16 0.47 18.14
CA ILE A 207 -4.82 0.99 17.92
C ILE A 207 -4.73 2.38 18.55
N THR A 208 -3.54 2.96 18.54
CA THR A 208 -3.37 4.37 18.96
C THR A 208 -4.12 5.29 17.98
N PRO A 209 -5.10 6.09 18.44
CA PRO A 209 -5.80 7.03 17.59
C PRO A 209 -4.96 8.26 17.26
N ILE A 210 -5.29 8.91 16.16
CA ILE A 210 -4.87 10.28 15.86
C ILE A 210 -6.08 11.18 16.13
N LYS A 211 -5.98 12.01 17.14
CA LYS A 211 -7.06 12.94 17.51
C LYS A 211 -7.47 13.78 16.30
N ASP A 212 -8.77 13.88 16.07
CA ASP A 212 -9.37 14.66 14.98
C ASP A 212 -8.90 14.22 13.57
N PHE A 213 -8.50 12.95 13.44
CA PHE A 213 -8.08 12.41 12.14
C PHE A 213 -9.20 12.54 11.11
N ASP A 214 -8.85 13.15 9.99
CA ASP A 214 -9.65 13.22 8.78
C ASP A 214 -8.68 13.37 7.59
N ALA A 215 -8.58 12.35 6.76
CA ALA A 215 -7.64 12.30 5.63
C ALA A 215 -7.90 13.41 4.58
N SER A 216 -9.05 14.09 4.65
CA SER A 216 -9.39 15.18 3.76
C SER A 216 -8.94 16.57 4.26
N LYS A 217 -8.54 16.69 5.53
CA LYS A 217 -8.27 17.99 6.16
C LYS A 217 -6.80 18.38 6.16
N ARG A 218 -5.89 17.39 6.12
CA ARG A 218 -4.45 17.63 6.11
C ARG A 218 -3.72 16.48 5.43
N PHE A 219 -2.44 16.68 5.12
CA PHE A 219 -1.57 15.61 4.65
C PHE A 219 -1.20 14.68 5.79
N TYR A 220 -1.22 13.37 5.49
CA TYR A 220 -0.68 12.33 6.36
C TYR A 220 0.31 11.48 5.58
N VAL A 221 1.25 10.86 6.29
CA VAL A 221 2.18 9.87 5.74
C VAL A 221 1.63 8.49 6.05
N TYR A 222 1.31 7.75 5.00
CA TYR A 222 0.85 6.37 5.04
C TYR A 222 1.96 5.46 4.58
N GLY A 223 2.08 4.27 5.17
CA GLY A 223 3.10 3.34 4.71
C GLY A 223 2.90 1.91 5.15
N PHE A 224 3.68 1.05 4.53
CA PHE A 224 3.82 -0.34 4.93
C PHE A 224 5.24 -0.86 4.70
N ASP A 225 5.65 -1.77 5.58
CA ASP A 225 6.90 -2.50 5.46
C ASP A 225 6.58 -3.93 5.00
N TRP A 226 7.09 -4.32 3.84
CA TRP A 226 6.83 -5.62 3.24
C TRP A 226 8.06 -6.53 3.31
N TYR A 227 7.91 -7.63 4.05
CA TYR A 227 8.88 -8.73 4.17
C TYR A 227 8.27 -10.04 3.63
N PRO A 228 9.06 -11.08 3.36
CA PRO A 228 8.53 -12.38 2.91
C PRO A 228 7.57 -13.05 3.89
N ASP A 229 7.72 -12.78 5.17
CA ASP A 229 6.99 -13.40 6.28
C ASP A 229 6.16 -12.44 7.12
N ARG A 230 6.10 -11.15 6.73
CA ARG A 230 5.47 -10.10 7.52
C ARG A 230 5.09 -8.89 6.69
N LEU A 231 3.96 -8.31 7.01
CA LEU A 231 3.52 -6.99 6.56
C LEU A 231 3.19 -6.12 7.77
N THR A 232 3.72 -4.92 7.81
CA THR A 232 3.43 -3.96 8.87
C THR A 232 2.89 -2.68 8.25
N TRP A 233 1.60 -2.42 8.40
CA TRP A 233 1.00 -1.15 7.98
C TRP A 233 1.12 -0.12 9.10
N TRP A 234 1.40 1.11 8.72
CA TRP A 234 1.57 2.22 9.65
C TRP A 234 1.14 3.55 9.05
N ILE A 235 0.89 4.51 9.94
CA ILE A 235 0.69 5.92 9.62
C ILE A 235 1.59 6.75 10.53
N GLU A 236 2.15 7.86 10.04
CA GLU A 236 2.88 8.78 10.92
C GLU A 236 1.92 9.73 11.62
N HIS A 237 2.11 9.91 12.92
CA HIS A 237 1.41 10.94 13.65
C HIS A 237 1.86 12.31 13.12
N PRO A 238 0.94 13.17 12.64
CA PRO A 238 1.30 14.34 11.85
C PRO A 238 2.07 15.41 12.63
N ASP A 239 1.98 15.41 13.97
CA ASP A 239 2.61 16.42 14.82
C ASP A 239 3.93 15.90 15.46
N THR A 240 4.11 14.60 15.60
CA THR A 240 5.29 13.99 16.24
C THR A 240 6.20 13.25 15.29
N GLY A 241 5.69 12.82 14.11
CA GLY A 241 6.40 11.95 13.19
C GLY A 241 6.53 10.49 13.67
N GLU A 242 5.89 10.14 14.80
CA GLU A 242 5.93 8.79 15.35
C GLU A 242 5.08 7.84 14.49
N LYS A 243 5.61 6.66 14.18
CA LYS A 243 4.85 5.62 13.47
C LYS A 243 3.84 4.96 14.40
N ILE A 244 2.58 5.06 14.05
CA ILE A 244 1.48 4.32 14.67
C ILE A 244 1.26 3.06 13.85
N ILE A 245 1.45 1.90 14.46
CA ILE A 245 1.25 0.62 13.80
C ILE A 245 -0.26 0.30 13.73
N LEU A 246 -0.76 0.12 12.52
CA LEU A 246 -2.14 -0.22 12.22
C LEU A 246 -2.36 -1.74 12.27
N TRP A 247 -1.41 -2.47 11.75
CA TRP A 247 -1.39 -3.93 11.79
C TRP A 247 0.02 -4.46 11.54
N ASP A 248 0.42 -5.37 12.39
CA ASP A 248 1.62 -6.20 12.22
C ASP A 248 1.17 -7.62 11.89
N TYR A 249 1.14 -7.94 10.59
CA TYR A 249 0.54 -9.15 10.05
C TYR A 249 1.62 -10.15 9.65
N THR A 250 1.57 -11.36 10.22
CA THR A 250 2.56 -12.42 9.97
C THR A 250 2.00 -13.61 9.17
N GLY A 251 0.80 -13.49 8.61
CA GLY A 251 0.13 -14.60 7.92
C GLY A 251 -0.37 -15.72 8.82
N LYS A 252 -0.12 -15.65 10.12
CA LYS A 252 -0.55 -16.64 11.12
C LYS A 252 -1.95 -16.29 11.64
N THR A 253 -2.96 -16.76 10.95
CA THR A 253 -4.35 -16.61 11.36
C THR A 253 -5.03 -17.95 11.37
N PRO A 254 -6.17 -18.12 12.08
CA PRO A 254 -6.98 -19.34 12.00
C PRO A 254 -7.43 -19.64 10.56
N TYR A 255 -7.42 -18.64 9.73
CA TYR A 255 -7.84 -18.64 8.35
C TYR A 255 -6.67 -18.22 7.50
N TYR A 256 -5.96 -19.17 6.95
CA TYR A 256 -4.74 -18.91 6.18
C TYR A 256 -5.00 -17.83 5.11
N SER A 257 -4.28 -16.76 5.21
CA SER A 257 -4.17 -15.75 4.15
C SER A 257 -2.69 -15.45 3.93
N GLY A 258 -2.20 -15.73 2.73
CA GLY A 258 -0.79 -15.60 2.42
C GLY A 258 -0.29 -14.16 2.51
N ILE A 259 1.01 -14.01 2.72
CA ILE A 259 1.71 -12.76 2.49
C ILE A 259 2.11 -12.73 1.01
N PRO A 260 1.88 -11.64 0.28
CA PRO A 260 2.33 -11.48 -1.10
C PRO A 260 3.82 -11.78 -1.25
N GLN A 261 4.21 -12.48 -2.32
CA GLN A 261 5.59 -12.95 -2.49
C GLN A 261 6.25 -12.43 -3.76
N SER A 262 5.51 -12.22 -4.84
CA SER A 262 6.10 -11.83 -6.11
C SER A 262 6.22 -10.31 -6.25
N PRO A 263 7.19 -9.83 -7.04
CA PRO A 263 7.32 -8.41 -7.36
C PRO A 263 6.06 -7.80 -7.95
N THR A 264 5.84 -6.52 -7.66
CA THR A 264 4.62 -5.78 -8.00
C THR A 264 4.94 -4.44 -8.64
N THR A 265 3.95 -3.81 -9.25
CA THR A 265 3.98 -2.36 -9.50
C THR A 265 3.45 -1.59 -8.31
N TYR A 266 3.98 -0.40 -8.08
CA TYR A 266 3.56 0.51 -7.02
C TYR A 266 2.57 1.53 -7.59
N MET A 267 1.41 1.69 -6.95
CA MET A 267 0.25 2.35 -7.55
C MET A 267 -0.46 3.29 -6.58
N LEU A 268 -1.06 4.31 -7.15
CA LEU A 268 -2.01 5.19 -6.47
C LEU A 268 -3.15 5.49 -7.44
N ASN A 269 -4.40 5.34 -6.99
CA ASN A 269 -5.55 5.60 -7.84
C ASN A 269 -6.74 6.20 -7.10
N PHE A 270 -7.70 6.64 -7.90
CA PHE A 270 -9.09 6.84 -7.52
C PHE A 270 -9.98 5.88 -8.29
N TRP A 271 -10.92 5.26 -7.60
CA TRP A 271 -11.95 4.47 -8.21
C TRP A 271 -13.28 4.66 -7.47
N HIS A 272 -14.36 4.13 -7.94
CA HIS A 272 -15.63 4.19 -7.25
C HIS A 272 -16.35 2.85 -7.18
N THR A 273 -17.09 2.66 -6.08
CA THR A 273 -17.77 1.42 -5.74
C THR A 273 -19.08 1.70 -5.03
N ASN A 274 -20.05 0.83 -5.19
CA ASN A 274 -21.29 0.80 -4.40
C ASN A 274 -21.29 -0.34 -3.36
N ASN A 275 -20.17 -1.01 -3.20
CA ASN A 275 -20.05 -2.19 -2.34
C ASN A 275 -19.40 -1.89 -0.98
N TRP A 276 -18.99 -0.66 -0.76
CA TRP A 276 -18.35 -0.25 0.48
C TRP A 276 -19.34 0.49 1.38
N GLY A 277 -19.93 -0.24 2.35
CA GLY A 277 -20.71 0.36 3.42
C GLY A 277 -19.81 0.79 4.58
N VAL A 278 -20.14 1.91 5.18
CA VAL A 278 -19.59 2.37 6.47
C VAL A 278 -20.75 2.64 7.42
N ASP A 279 -20.52 2.65 8.73
CA ASP A 279 -21.60 2.87 9.71
C ASP A 279 -22.37 4.17 9.48
N THR A 280 -21.67 5.22 9.05
CA THR A 280 -22.25 6.53 8.75
C THR A 280 -22.84 6.62 7.34
N ASN A 281 -22.55 5.63 6.48
CA ASN A 281 -23.01 5.59 5.10
C ASN A 281 -23.10 4.16 4.57
N PRO A 282 -24.07 3.38 5.03
CA PRO A 282 -24.20 1.96 4.65
C PRO A 282 -24.58 1.75 3.18
N ASN A 283 -24.99 2.81 2.47
CA ASN A 283 -25.44 2.78 1.09
C ASN A 283 -24.66 3.79 0.24
N SER A 284 -23.36 3.59 0.12
CA SER A 284 -22.54 4.43 -0.75
C SER A 284 -23.06 4.40 -2.20
N ILE A 285 -23.00 5.55 -2.85
CA ILE A 285 -23.29 5.69 -4.27
C ILE A 285 -21.98 5.93 -4.99
N GLU A 286 -21.61 4.99 -5.88
CA GLU A 286 -20.33 4.99 -6.56
C GLU A 286 -20.08 6.27 -7.38
N ALA A 287 -21.06 6.75 -8.13
CA ALA A 287 -20.87 7.83 -9.09
C ALA A 287 -20.70 9.20 -8.41
N PRO A 288 -19.59 9.89 -8.61
CA PRO A 288 -19.42 11.25 -8.11
C PRO A 288 -20.32 12.23 -8.87
N LYS A 289 -21.01 13.12 -8.14
CA LYS A 289 -21.79 14.23 -8.70
C LYS A 289 -20.95 15.47 -8.96
N TYR A 290 -19.78 15.52 -8.38
CA TYR A 290 -18.84 16.65 -8.47
C TYR A 290 -17.45 16.14 -8.83
N PRO A 291 -16.64 16.91 -9.55
CA PRO A 291 -15.24 16.57 -9.76
C PRO A 291 -14.51 16.57 -8.43
N TYR A 292 -13.52 15.70 -8.31
CA TYR A 292 -12.85 15.48 -7.07
C TYR A 292 -11.34 15.42 -7.23
N THR A 293 -10.61 16.08 -6.35
CA THR A 293 -9.15 16.19 -6.45
C THR A 293 -8.48 15.81 -5.15
N MET A 294 -7.50 14.94 -5.21
CA MET A 294 -6.53 14.71 -4.15
C MET A 294 -5.21 15.39 -4.47
N GLU A 295 -4.45 15.65 -3.43
CA GLU A 295 -3.10 16.18 -3.50
C GLU A 295 -2.10 15.11 -3.04
N VAL A 296 -1.10 14.83 -3.85
CA VAL A 296 0.00 13.92 -3.53
C VAL A 296 1.29 14.73 -3.45
N ASP A 297 1.87 14.79 -2.27
CA ASP A 297 3.09 15.53 -2.01
C ASP A 297 4.31 14.72 -2.48
N TRP A 298 4.45 13.50 -1.96
CA TRP A 298 5.51 12.60 -2.40
C TRP A 298 5.13 11.13 -2.24
N ILE A 299 5.84 10.28 -3.00
CA ILE A 299 5.81 8.82 -2.87
C ILE A 299 7.25 8.33 -2.77
N LYS A 300 7.52 7.43 -1.83
CA LYS A 300 8.85 6.89 -1.57
C LYS A 300 8.84 5.36 -1.54
N TYR A 301 9.91 4.77 -2.07
CA TYR A 301 10.20 3.35 -1.97
C TYR A 301 11.65 3.13 -1.52
N GLU A 302 11.85 2.30 -0.51
CA GLU A 302 13.15 1.92 0.06
C GLU A 302 13.27 0.39 0.01
N PRO A 303 13.98 -0.17 -1.00
CA PRO A 303 14.08 -1.62 -1.16
C PRO A 303 14.94 -2.26 -0.09
N TYR A 304 14.59 -3.48 0.28
CA TYR A 304 15.47 -4.36 1.06
C TYR A 304 16.35 -5.16 0.10
N ASP A 305 17.41 -4.53 -0.44
CA ASP A 305 18.19 -5.02 -1.58
C ASP A 305 18.74 -6.43 -1.39
N ALA A 306 19.31 -6.73 -0.23
CA ALA A 306 19.86 -8.07 0.06
C ALA A 306 18.77 -9.15 0.08
N LEU A 307 17.59 -8.82 0.64
CA LEU A 307 16.45 -9.71 0.70
C LEU A 307 15.86 -9.96 -0.69
N ASN A 308 15.70 -8.90 -1.47
CA ASN A 308 15.22 -8.97 -2.84
C ASN A 308 16.16 -9.77 -3.75
N ALA A 309 17.46 -9.59 -3.60
CA ALA A 309 18.46 -10.34 -4.35
C ALA A 309 18.42 -11.84 -4.00
N ALA A 310 18.32 -12.19 -2.71
CA ALA A 310 18.20 -13.56 -2.25
C ALA A 310 16.95 -14.25 -2.80
N TRP A 311 15.79 -13.56 -2.70
CA TRP A 311 14.52 -14.09 -3.20
C TRP A 311 14.56 -14.36 -4.72
N ARG A 312 15.08 -13.39 -5.52
CA ARG A 312 15.19 -13.55 -6.98
C ARG A 312 16.12 -14.71 -7.36
N ALA A 313 17.22 -14.89 -6.63
CA ALA A 313 18.15 -15.99 -6.87
C ALA A 313 17.51 -17.35 -6.58
N GLU A 314 16.77 -17.47 -5.48
CA GLU A 314 16.06 -18.68 -5.07
C GLU A 314 14.98 -19.09 -6.08
N HIS A 315 14.17 -18.11 -6.51
CA HIS A 315 13.02 -18.32 -7.39
C HIS A 315 13.37 -18.25 -8.89
N LYS A 316 14.61 -17.95 -9.24
CA LYS A 316 15.06 -17.76 -10.65
C LYS A 316 14.22 -16.73 -11.42
N TYR A 317 13.78 -15.70 -10.72
CA TYR A 317 12.87 -14.66 -11.22
C TYR A 317 13.53 -13.72 -12.22
#